data_0de089edd7624246daef05ae28561a99
#
_entry.id   0de089edd7624246daef05ae28561a99
#
_cell.length_a   1.000
_cell.length_b   1.000
_cell.length_c   1.000
_cell.angle_alpha   90.00
_cell.angle_beta   90.00
_cell.angle_gamma   90.00
#
_symmetry.space_group_name_H-M   'P 1'
#
loop_
_entity.id
_entity.type
_entity.pdbx_description
1 polymer ?
#
loop_
_entity_poly.entity_id
_entity_poly.type
_entity_poly.pdbx_seq_one_letter_code
_entity_poly.pdbx_strand_id
1 'polypeptide(L)'
;MQPKYQHQSGVHRRTESAILEGTKELITRSGIAGLSMIEIADHSEVSRATLYNHFRDKDAVLAALITSEVNRLVELASSAGTPADALESLSISVSSDKALAAMRIYDGKELVRALTNTQSEHFITIAQVIYSATKSEAGTGIAMRWLIGQVLQPITAEQSRNQAIALVEGTLF
;
A
#
# COMPACT_ATOMS: atom_id res chain seq x y z
N MET A 1 -7.88 -4.03 38.51
CA MET A 1 -9.08 -4.29 37.69
C MET A 1 -8.86 -3.61 36.35
N GLN A 2 -8.32 -4.34 35.34
CA GLN A 2 -8.10 -3.77 34.01
C GLN A 2 -9.44 -3.72 33.24
N PRO A 3 -9.74 -2.64 32.50
CA PRO A 3 -11.05 -2.45 31.92
C PRO A 3 -11.26 -3.42 30.73
N LYS A 4 -12.40 -4.10 30.71
CA LYS A 4 -12.91 -5.02 29.69
C LYS A 4 -12.84 -4.45 28.25
N TYR A 5 -12.77 -3.13 28.12
CA TYR A 5 -12.73 -2.39 26.84
C TYR A 5 -11.40 -2.50 26.08
N GLN A 6 -10.26 -2.67 26.76
CA GLN A 6 -8.96 -2.83 26.11
C GLN A 6 -8.80 -4.20 25.41
N HIS A 7 -9.45 -5.23 25.94
CA HIS A 7 -9.41 -6.56 25.35
C HIS A 7 -10.25 -6.66 24.06
N GLN A 8 -11.40 -6.00 24.05
CA GLN A 8 -12.28 -5.97 22.87
C GLN A 8 -11.65 -5.20 21.70
N SER A 9 -10.99 -4.07 21.96
CA SER A 9 -10.30 -3.30 20.91
C SER A 9 -9.10 -4.05 20.29
N GLY A 10 -8.43 -4.88 21.10
CA GLY A 10 -7.32 -5.71 20.61
C GLY A 10 -7.79 -6.87 19.71
N VAL A 11 -8.90 -7.52 20.07
CA VAL A 11 -9.51 -8.58 19.26
C VAL A 11 -10.05 -8.01 17.95
N HIS A 12 -10.74 -6.88 18.01
CA HIS A 12 -11.29 -6.22 16.83
C HIS A 12 -10.19 -5.90 15.80
N ARG A 13 -9.09 -5.27 16.23
CA ARG A 13 -7.96 -4.96 15.34
C ARG A 13 -7.29 -6.19 14.74
N ARG A 14 -7.13 -7.28 15.51
CA ARG A 14 -6.56 -8.53 14.97
C ARG A 14 -7.45 -9.16 13.91
N THR A 15 -8.76 -9.15 14.13
CA THR A 15 -9.73 -9.65 13.15
C THR A 15 -9.71 -8.80 11.88
N GLU A 16 -9.66 -7.48 12.03
CA GLU A 16 -9.53 -6.56 10.89
C GLU A 16 -8.26 -6.82 10.09
N SER A 17 -7.08 -6.91 10.74
CA SER A 17 -5.83 -7.29 10.08
C SER A 17 -5.94 -8.60 9.32
N ALA A 18 -6.51 -9.64 9.93
CA ALA A 18 -6.67 -10.94 9.29
C ALA A 18 -7.56 -10.84 8.02
N ILE A 19 -8.64 -10.05 8.08
CA ILE A 19 -9.50 -9.80 6.91
C ILE A 19 -8.73 -9.09 5.80
N LEU A 20 -7.95 -8.05 6.13
CA LEU A 20 -7.18 -7.30 5.14
C LEU A 20 -6.05 -8.14 4.53
N GLU A 21 -5.33 -8.93 5.33
CA GLU A 21 -4.30 -9.85 4.86
C GLU A 21 -4.88 -10.92 3.93
N GLY A 22 -5.97 -11.58 4.34
CA GLY A 22 -6.65 -12.56 3.52
C GLY A 22 -7.18 -11.97 2.21
N THR A 23 -7.71 -10.73 2.25
CA THR A 23 -8.13 -10.01 1.04
C THR A 23 -6.94 -9.75 0.11
N LYS A 24 -5.80 -9.30 0.65
CA LYS A 24 -4.59 -9.07 -0.14
C LYS A 24 -4.09 -10.35 -0.79
N GLU A 25 -4.12 -11.48 -0.09
CA GLU A 25 -3.76 -12.78 -0.65
C GLU A 25 -4.68 -13.21 -1.78
N LEU A 26 -6.00 -13.00 -1.65
CA LEU A 26 -6.96 -13.28 -2.72
C LEU A 26 -6.68 -12.43 -3.97
N ILE A 27 -6.36 -11.15 -3.80
CA ILE A 27 -5.97 -10.26 -4.91
C ILE A 27 -4.77 -10.83 -5.67
N THR A 28 -3.81 -11.45 -4.98
CA THR A 28 -2.64 -12.03 -5.66
C THR A 28 -3.00 -13.17 -6.63
N ARG A 29 -4.17 -13.79 -6.47
CA ARG A 29 -4.61 -14.93 -7.27
C ARG A 29 -5.44 -14.53 -8.49
N SER A 30 -6.33 -13.55 -8.33
CA SER A 30 -7.35 -13.24 -9.33
C SER A 30 -7.66 -11.75 -9.52
N GLY A 31 -6.89 -10.87 -8.89
CA GLY A 31 -7.18 -9.44 -8.91
C GLY A 31 -8.40 -9.06 -8.07
N ILE A 32 -8.85 -7.81 -8.23
CA ILE A 32 -9.97 -7.24 -7.47
C ILE A 32 -11.33 -7.66 -8.05
N ALA A 33 -11.41 -7.82 -9.37
CA ALA A 33 -12.68 -8.08 -10.05
C ALA A 33 -13.34 -9.39 -9.59
N GLY A 34 -12.54 -10.41 -9.29
CA GLY A 34 -13.00 -11.73 -8.82
C GLY A 34 -13.40 -11.81 -7.35
N LEU A 35 -13.12 -10.78 -6.55
CA LEU A 35 -13.35 -10.82 -5.11
C LEU A 35 -14.84 -10.79 -4.75
N SER A 36 -15.23 -11.60 -3.78
CA SER A 36 -16.54 -11.56 -3.13
C SER A 36 -16.40 -11.54 -1.60
N MET A 37 -17.41 -11.01 -0.90
CA MET A 37 -17.44 -11.01 0.57
C MET A 37 -17.43 -12.43 1.14
N ILE A 38 -17.94 -13.41 0.40
CA ILE A 38 -17.95 -14.84 0.80
C ILE A 38 -16.53 -15.37 0.81
N GLU A 39 -15.79 -15.19 -0.30
CA GLU A 39 -14.41 -15.64 -0.44
C GLU A 39 -13.48 -14.94 0.58
N ILE A 40 -13.69 -13.64 0.83
CA ILE A 40 -12.94 -12.90 1.85
C ILE A 40 -13.18 -13.52 3.23
N ALA A 41 -14.43 -13.79 3.62
CA ALA A 41 -14.75 -14.40 4.91
C ALA A 41 -14.11 -15.79 5.06
N ASP A 42 -14.29 -16.64 4.04
CA ASP A 42 -13.78 -18.01 4.04
C ASP A 42 -12.24 -18.04 4.09
N HIS A 43 -11.58 -17.19 3.29
CA HIS A 43 -10.12 -17.14 3.24
C HIS A 43 -9.47 -16.52 4.49
N SER A 44 -10.15 -15.56 5.12
CA SER A 44 -9.70 -14.94 6.38
C SER A 44 -10.09 -15.73 7.63
N GLU A 45 -10.71 -16.91 7.45
CA GLU A 45 -11.19 -17.78 8.54
C GLU A 45 -12.13 -17.07 9.54
N VAL A 46 -12.94 -16.12 9.05
CA VAL A 46 -13.93 -15.42 9.87
C VAL A 46 -15.36 -15.78 9.44
N SER A 47 -16.31 -15.68 10.36
CA SER A 47 -17.72 -15.82 9.97
C SER A 47 -18.16 -14.66 9.08
N ARG A 48 -19.12 -14.89 8.17
CA ARG A 48 -19.73 -13.81 7.37
C ARG A 48 -20.29 -12.70 8.25
N ALA A 49 -20.94 -13.06 9.38
CA ALA A 49 -21.43 -12.06 10.34
C ALA A 49 -20.30 -11.21 10.92
N THR A 50 -19.16 -11.81 11.24
CA THR A 50 -17.97 -11.10 11.70
C THR A 50 -17.45 -10.15 10.61
N LEU A 51 -17.33 -10.61 9.36
CA LEU A 51 -16.89 -9.75 8.26
C LEU A 51 -17.82 -8.56 8.07
N TYR A 52 -19.15 -8.78 8.03
CA TYR A 52 -20.13 -7.68 7.87
C TYR A 52 -20.20 -6.74 9.08
N ASN A 53 -19.77 -7.17 10.26
CA ASN A 53 -19.63 -6.27 11.42
C ASN A 53 -18.40 -5.34 11.28
N HIS A 54 -17.39 -5.70 10.51
CA HIS A 54 -16.21 -4.87 10.22
C HIS A 54 -16.41 -4.02 8.97
N PHE A 55 -16.94 -4.61 7.90
CA PHE A 55 -17.03 -3.99 6.58
C PHE A 55 -18.40 -4.25 5.95
N ARG A 56 -19.09 -3.17 5.59
CA ARG A 56 -20.44 -3.27 5.01
C ARG A 56 -20.47 -3.95 3.63
N ASP A 57 -19.42 -3.81 2.84
CA ASP A 57 -19.31 -4.29 1.47
C ASP A 57 -17.83 -4.47 1.06
N LYS A 58 -17.61 -5.01 -0.14
CA LYS A 58 -16.28 -5.20 -0.73
C LYS A 58 -15.49 -3.90 -0.88
N ASP A 59 -16.16 -2.82 -1.26
CA ASP A 59 -15.49 -1.54 -1.48
C ASP A 59 -14.95 -0.97 -0.16
N ALA A 60 -15.67 -1.19 0.96
CA ALA A 60 -15.18 -0.83 2.29
C ALA A 60 -13.95 -1.65 2.71
N VAL A 61 -13.89 -2.94 2.39
CA VAL A 61 -12.70 -3.78 2.61
C VAL A 61 -11.51 -3.26 1.79
N LEU A 62 -11.73 -3.00 0.50
CA LEU A 62 -10.68 -2.50 -0.40
C LEU A 62 -10.16 -1.13 0.02
N ALA A 63 -11.03 -0.22 0.44
CA ALA A 63 -10.63 1.10 0.94
C ALA A 63 -9.77 0.99 2.20
N ALA A 64 -10.16 0.12 3.15
CA ALA A 64 -9.38 -0.15 4.35
C ALA A 64 -8.03 -0.83 4.03
N LEU A 65 -8.01 -1.75 3.08
CA LEU A 65 -6.76 -2.39 2.63
C LEU A 65 -5.80 -1.36 2.02
N ILE A 66 -6.27 -0.48 1.14
CA ILE A 66 -5.44 0.59 0.56
C ILE A 66 -4.89 1.49 1.67
N THR A 67 -5.72 1.91 2.62
CA THR A 67 -5.29 2.72 3.77
C THR A 67 -4.22 2.00 4.60
N SER A 68 -4.40 0.71 4.88
CA SER A 68 -3.43 -0.11 5.60
C SER A 68 -2.09 -0.20 4.86
N GLU A 69 -2.11 -0.43 3.55
CA GLU A 69 -0.88 -0.50 2.74
C GLU A 69 -0.18 0.86 2.65
N VAL A 70 -0.91 1.95 2.51
CA VAL A 70 -0.32 3.31 2.53
C VAL A 70 0.33 3.58 3.89
N ASN A 71 -0.33 3.26 4.99
CA ASN A 71 0.23 3.43 6.33
C ASN A 71 1.50 2.58 6.51
N ARG A 72 1.51 1.35 6.02
CA ARG A 72 2.70 0.48 6.02
C ARG A 72 3.86 1.11 5.25
N LEU A 73 3.59 1.71 4.08
CA LEU A 73 4.61 2.43 3.30
C LEU A 73 5.13 3.67 4.02
N VAL A 74 4.25 4.42 4.69
CA VAL A 74 4.63 5.57 5.53
C VAL A 74 5.57 5.16 6.66
N GLU A 75 5.21 4.10 7.38
CA GLU A 75 6.04 3.55 8.48
C GLU A 75 7.40 3.07 7.97
N LEU A 76 7.40 2.36 6.84
CA LEU A 76 8.62 1.86 6.19
C LEU A 76 9.58 3.01 5.85
N ALA A 77 9.08 4.05 5.20
CA ALA A 77 9.89 5.21 4.83
C ALA A 77 10.32 6.04 6.05
N SER A 78 9.45 6.17 7.07
CA SER A 78 9.74 6.94 8.27
C SER A 78 10.76 6.27 9.19
N SER A 79 10.88 4.95 9.12
CA SER A 79 11.87 4.17 9.88
C SER A 79 13.24 4.09 9.21
N ALA A 80 13.38 4.61 7.99
CA ALA A 80 14.62 4.56 7.24
C ALA A 80 15.70 5.50 7.83
N GLY A 81 16.96 5.09 7.73
CA GLY A 81 18.09 5.83 8.28
C GLY A 81 18.47 7.08 7.49
N THR A 82 18.26 7.06 6.17
CA THR A 82 18.56 8.17 5.26
C THR A 82 17.41 8.43 4.28
N PRO A 83 17.34 9.63 3.67
CA PRO A 83 16.39 9.90 2.61
C PRO A 83 16.46 8.92 1.43
N ALA A 84 17.66 8.48 1.04
CA ALA A 84 17.84 7.49 -0.02
C ALA A 84 17.29 6.12 0.39
N ASP A 85 17.54 5.68 1.65
CA ASP A 85 16.99 4.44 2.19
C ASP A 85 15.46 4.47 2.22
N ALA A 86 14.86 5.64 2.52
CA ALA A 86 13.41 5.79 2.50
C ALA A 86 12.83 5.56 1.10
N LEU A 87 13.39 6.20 0.06
CA LEU A 87 12.97 6.01 -1.33
C LEU A 87 13.25 4.60 -1.83
N GLU A 88 14.41 4.02 -1.51
CA GLU A 88 14.75 2.62 -1.82
C GLU A 88 13.72 1.65 -1.24
N SER A 89 13.37 1.82 0.04
CA SER A 89 12.40 0.97 0.73
C SER A 89 11.02 1.01 0.07
N LEU A 90 10.54 2.21 -0.27
CA LEU A 90 9.29 2.37 -1.01
C LEU A 90 9.34 1.68 -2.37
N SER A 91 10.42 1.87 -3.10
CA SER A 91 10.66 1.29 -4.42
C SER A 91 10.66 -0.25 -4.39
N ILE A 92 11.43 -0.84 -3.49
CA ILE A 92 11.47 -2.29 -3.31
C ILE A 92 10.08 -2.82 -2.93
N SER A 93 9.41 -2.14 -2.01
CA SER A 93 8.08 -2.55 -1.55
C SER A 93 7.07 -2.61 -2.69
N VAL A 94 6.97 -1.58 -3.53
CA VAL A 94 5.99 -1.56 -4.63
C VAL A 94 6.40 -2.47 -5.79
N SER A 95 7.70 -2.60 -6.05
CA SER A 95 8.22 -3.45 -7.13
C SER A 95 8.05 -4.95 -6.85
N SER A 96 8.12 -5.36 -5.58
CA SER A 96 8.02 -6.76 -5.17
C SER A 96 6.62 -7.18 -4.72
N ASP A 97 5.66 -6.26 -4.67
CA ASP A 97 4.31 -6.54 -4.19
C ASP A 97 3.53 -7.43 -5.16
N LYS A 98 3.14 -8.62 -4.67
CA LYS A 98 2.43 -9.63 -5.47
C LYS A 98 0.99 -9.22 -5.81
N ALA A 99 0.33 -8.45 -4.93
CA ALA A 99 -1.03 -7.96 -5.22
C ALA A 99 -0.99 -6.92 -6.33
N LEU A 100 -0.01 -5.98 -6.32
CA LEU A 100 0.20 -5.05 -7.42
C LEU A 100 0.59 -5.80 -8.72
N ALA A 101 1.36 -6.88 -8.63
CA ALA A 101 1.67 -7.73 -9.78
C ALA A 101 0.40 -8.35 -10.40
N ALA A 102 -0.50 -8.87 -9.59
CA ALA A 102 -1.78 -9.40 -10.05
C ALA A 102 -2.68 -8.30 -10.62
N MET A 103 -2.77 -7.14 -9.96
CA MET A 103 -3.56 -6.02 -10.45
C MET A 103 -3.07 -5.51 -11.82
N ARG A 104 -1.78 -5.55 -12.12
CA ARG A 104 -1.28 -5.22 -13.47
C ARG A 104 -1.86 -6.13 -14.54
N ILE A 105 -2.12 -7.38 -14.21
CA ILE A 105 -2.62 -8.40 -15.14
C ILE A 105 -4.15 -8.33 -15.27
N TYR A 106 -4.85 -8.26 -14.13
CA TYR A 106 -6.29 -8.43 -14.06
C TYR A 106 -7.07 -7.12 -13.98
N ASP A 107 -6.50 -6.09 -13.34
CA ASP A 107 -7.19 -4.83 -13.00
C ASP A 107 -6.39 -3.60 -13.47
N GLY A 108 -5.67 -3.69 -14.58
CA GLY A 108 -4.74 -2.63 -15.03
C GLY A 108 -5.38 -1.27 -15.20
N LYS A 109 -6.64 -1.20 -15.64
CA LYS A 109 -7.39 0.05 -15.77
C LYS A 109 -7.67 0.71 -14.42
N GLU A 110 -8.11 -0.08 -13.46
CA GLU A 110 -8.40 0.35 -12.09
C GLU A 110 -7.11 0.80 -11.39
N LEU A 111 -6.03 0.05 -11.58
CA LEU A 111 -4.71 0.39 -11.05
C LEU A 111 -4.23 1.75 -11.59
N VAL A 112 -4.24 1.97 -12.90
CA VAL A 112 -3.85 3.25 -13.50
C VAL A 112 -4.73 4.39 -12.99
N ARG A 113 -6.04 4.19 -12.91
CA ARG A 113 -6.98 5.19 -12.37
C ARG A 113 -6.64 5.56 -10.93
N ALA A 114 -6.32 4.58 -10.08
CA ALA A 114 -5.93 4.83 -8.69
C ALA A 114 -4.62 5.62 -8.60
N LEU A 115 -3.59 5.23 -9.38
CA LEU A 115 -2.27 5.86 -9.37
C LEU A 115 -2.27 7.29 -9.95
N THR A 116 -3.24 7.64 -10.78
CA THR A 116 -3.34 8.97 -11.41
C THR A 116 -4.31 9.91 -10.70
N ASN A 117 -5.01 9.45 -9.66
CA ASN A 117 -5.89 10.29 -8.84
C ASN A 117 -5.08 11.13 -7.84
N THR A 118 -4.54 12.24 -8.31
CA THR A 118 -3.71 13.16 -7.50
C THR A 118 -4.46 13.87 -6.37
N GLN A 119 -5.80 13.80 -6.37
CA GLN A 119 -6.64 14.39 -5.33
C GLN A 119 -6.98 13.37 -4.22
N SER A 120 -6.58 12.11 -4.36
CA SER A 120 -6.84 11.13 -3.32
C SER A 120 -5.98 11.39 -2.09
N GLU A 121 -6.55 11.18 -0.93
CA GLU A 121 -5.85 11.28 0.35
C GLU A 121 -4.58 10.40 0.39
N HIS A 122 -4.67 9.19 -0.17
CA HIS A 122 -3.55 8.26 -0.26
C HIS A 122 -2.40 8.80 -1.13
N PHE A 123 -2.72 9.43 -2.28
CA PHE A 123 -1.70 10.06 -3.12
C PHE A 123 -1.01 11.20 -2.38
N ILE A 124 -1.78 12.06 -1.71
CA ILE A 124 -1.24 13.19 -0.93
C ILE A 124 -0.35 12.69 0.21
N THR A 125 -0.77 11.63 0.91
CA THR A 125 0.01 11.04 2.01
C THR A 125 1.37 10.54 1.53
N ILE A 126 1.42 9.79 0.44
CA ILE A 126 2.69 9.32 -0.14
C ILE A 126 3.55 10.49 -0.63
N ALA A 127 2.94 11.50 -1.26
CA ALA A 127 3.68 12.70 -1.67
C ALA A 127 4.32 13.44 -0.49
N GLN A 128 3.64 13.53 0.65
CA GLN A 128 4.19 14.13 1.88
C GLN A 128 5.40 13.35 2.42
N VAL A 129 5.32 12.01 2.41
CA VAL A 129 6.44 11.15 2.81
C VAL A 129 7.64 11.35 1.89
N ILE A 130 7.41 11.38 0.57
CA ILE A 130 8.47 11.62 -0.42
C ILE A 130 9.05 13.05 -0.28
N TYR A 131 8.20 14.04 0.00
CA TYR A 131 8.66 15.41 0.27
C TYR A 131 9.60 15.45 1.49
N SER A 132 9.32 14.63 2.50
CA SER A 132 10.21 14.54 3.67
C SER A 132 11.61 14.03 3.33
N ALA A 133 11.77 13.25 2.28
CA ALA A 133 13.06 12.77 1.78
C ALA A 133 13.72 13.77 0.81
N THR A 134 12.95 14.33 -0.14
CA THR A 134 13.50 15.18 -1.21
C THR A 134 13.68 16.65 -0.81
N LYS A 135 12.91 17.14 0.18
CA LYS A 135 12.85 18.54 0.63
C LYS A 135 12.60 19.55 -0.50
N SER A 136 12.03 19.12 -1.61
CA SER A 136 11.82 19.89 -2.82
C SER A 136 10.52 19.49 -3.50
N GLU A 137 9.71 20.45 -3.92
CA GLU A 137 8.49 20.18 -4.70
C GLU A 137 8.81 19.51 -6.04
N ALA A 138 9.83 20.01 -6.74
CA ALA A 138 10.28 19.42 -8.00
C ALA A 138 10.79 17.99 -7.80
N GLY A 139 11.64 17.77 -6.77
CA GLY A 139 12.13 16.46 -6.39
C GLY A 139 11.01 15.50 -6.03
N THR A 140 10.01 15.96 -5.26
CA THR A 140 8.82 15.18 -4.93
C THR A 140 8.05 14.77 -6.18
N GLY A 141 7.83 15.71 -7.11
CA GLY A 141 7.16 15.43 -8.37
C GLY A 141 7.89 14.40 -9.24
N ILE A 142 9.21 14.43 -9.27
CA ILE A 142 10.04 13.44 -9.99
C ILE A 142 9.96 12.09 -9.29
N ALA A 143 10.18 12.04 -7.97
CA ALA A 143 10.16 10.81 -7.20
C ALA A 143 8.78 10.12 -7.18
N MET A 144 7.69 10.90 -7.17
CA MET A 144 6.34 10.35 -7.32
C MET A 144 6.14 9.64 -8.66
N ARG A 145 6.55 10.28 -9.78
CA ARG A 145 6.46 9.66 -11.12
C ARG A 145 7.35 8.43 -11.23
N TRP A 146 8.54 8.50 -10.65
CA TRP A 146 9.45 7.36 -10.57
C TRP A 146 8.83 6.19 -9.81
N LEU A 147 8.21 6.42 -8.64
CA LEU A 147 7.56 5.39 -7.84
C LEU A 147 6.33 4.81 -8.55
N ILE A 148 5.49 5.65 -9.15
CA ILE A 148 4.35 5.22 -9.97
C ILE A 148 4.82 4.37 -11.16
N GLY A 149 5.91 4.78 -11.81
CA GLY A 149 6.52 4.01 -12.89
C GLY A 149 6.85 2.59 -12.47
N GLN A 150 7.34 2.37 -11.25
CA GLN A 150 7.68 1.04 -10.74
C GLN A 150 6.47 0.20 -10.35
N VAL A 151 5.37 0.82 -9.92
CA VAL A 151 4.12 0.09 -9.75
C VAL A 151 3.67 -0.53 -11.07
N LEU A 152 3.89 0.16 -12.19
CA LEU A 152 3.53 -0.31 -13.54
C LEU A 152 4.61 -1.20 -14.16
N GLN A 153 5.87 -0.87 -13.94
CA GLN A 153 7.05 -1.56 -14.47
C GLN A 153 8.08 -1.77 -13.34
N PRO A 154 8.01 -2.89 -12.62
CA PRO A 154 8.87 -3.17 -11.48
C PRO A 154 10.35 -3.22 -11.86
N ILE A 155 11.20 -2.83 -10.92
CA ILE A 155 12.66 -2.87 -11.04
C ILE A 155 13.27 -3.75 -9.95
N THR A 156 14.55 -4.11 -10.11
CA THR A 156 15.28 -4.89 -9.11
C THR A 156 15.62 -4.06 -7.87
N ALA A 157 15.96 -4.72 -6.77
CA ALA A 157 16.42 -4.05 -5.55
C ALA A 157 17.69 -3.21 -5.80
N GLU A 158 18.62 -3.70 -6.62
CA GLU A 158 19.82 -2.96 -7.01
C GLU A 158 19.49 -1.70 -7.80
N GLN A 159 18.57 -1.79 -8.76
CA GLN A 159 18.08 -0.62 -9.50
C GLN A 159 17.35 0.36 -8.59
N SER A 160 16.53 -0.15 -7.64
CA SER A 160 15.85 0.68 -6.64
C SER A 160 16.85 1.51 -5.84
N ARG A 161 17.91 0.87 -5.33
CA ARG A 161 18.96 1.53 -4.57
C ARG A 161 19.67 2.61 -5.40
N ASN A 162 20.17 2.25 -6.58
CA ASN A 162 20.93 3.16 -7.43
C ASN A 162 20.09 4.38 -7.85
N GLN A 163 18.82 4.17 -8.17
CA GLN A 163 17.92 5.25 -8.56
C GLN A 163 17.49 6.12 -7.37
N ALA A 164 17.27 5.53 -6.19
CA ALA A 164 16.96 6.28 -4.98
C ALA A 164 18.11 7.22 -4.57
N ILE A 165 19.36 6.73 -4.62
CA ILE A 165 20.56 7.54 -4.39
C ILE A 165 20.62 8.69 -5.40
N ALA A 166 20.46 8.42 -6.69
CA ALA A 166 20.48 9.43 -7.74
C ALA A 166 19.38 10.50 -7.56
N LEU A 167 18.21 10.14 -7.03
CA LEU A 167 17.11 11.08 -6.77
C LEU A 167 17.38 12.03 -5.59
N VAL A 168 18.14 11.57 -4.59
CA VAL A 168 18.41 12.35 -3.38
C VAL A 168 19.73 13.08 -3.47
N GLU A 169 20.78 12.39 -3.90
CA GLU A 169 22.13 12.97 -4.08
C GLU A 169 22.26 13.69 -5.39
N GLY A 170 21.35 13.39 -6.29
CA GLY A 170 21.32 14.01 -7.59
C GLY A 170 20.93 15.48 -7.44
N THR A 171 21.58 15.99 -6.73
CA THR A 171 22.30 16.99 -7.35
C THR A 171 22.00 16.91 -8.83
N LEU A 172 20.83 16.51 -9.05
CA LEU A 172 20.23 16.54 -10.36
C LEU A 172 20.06 17.97 -10.82
N PHE A 173 20.81 18.92 -10.21
CA PHE A 173 20.84 20.32 -10.72
C PHE A 173 21.61 21.20 -9.70
#